data_9a199da47ec2cc943b763dd1208d05c3
#
_entry.id   9a199da47ec2cc943b763dd1208d05c3
#
_cell.length_a   1.000
_cell.length_b   1.000
_cell.length_c   1.000
_cell.angle_alpha   90.00
_cell.angle_beta   90.00
_cell.angle_gamma   90.00
#
_symmetry.space_group_name_H-M   'P 1'
#
loop_
_entity.id
_entity.type
_entity.pdbx_description
1 polymer ?
#
loop_
_entity_poly.entity_id
_entity_poly.type
_entity_poly.pdbx_seq_one_letter_code
_entity_poly.pdbx_strand_id
1 'polypeptide(L)'
;MPYSGSSRAYLTTAIAVVVAVVCTAVIAVTSSLEKPQRVNVIEAASINPLPTTIGYADADTYGMSQADVDKTAAKWTATKAKTVRVMIPWAGVETIQGRLNWSNVDKVVNAAVAKNIPIMGFINSTPNWAVGPGGRPLSGRPASPEVYGDFAAKVAERYRGKISAYEIWNEPNAVTFYTPAPDPIGYTDLLKAAYPKIKAVDPSATVIGGVLAALVDFGNVTINPVRFLDEMYDAGAKDFFDAISFHPYHYSLKFSEGVTLANSPVDQVIDMRQVMVANGNSAKKIWCTEYGQPTSKVSEADQAAFIKDILTKWQEMPYTGPFLIYTTRDRQTGSTDVQDTLGVYRTDWTGKPASQTILFAPGKSAEFTRFASQTDPQWGEVLSPVFRATPTVWAQLRSVATLYETPRSGSFLVSPNPLAQIALGKKVVPTSAFEDGTQTFEKGIRMWWSQATGPRWLDGQMAAAWVPELGLATSDKYTQNNVARMDFEHGYITWAPFVGVKVVFT
;
A
#
# COMPACT_ATOMS: atom_id res chain seq x y z
N MET A 1 89.34 -20.79 -50.07
CA MET A 1 88.68 -22.06 -49.77
C MET A 1 87.85 -21.89 -48.50
N PRO A 2 86.71 -22.32 -48.47
CA PRO A 2 85.59 -21.75 -47.72
C PRO A 2 85.40 -22.37 -46.34
N TYR A 3 84.97 -21.57 -45.38
CA TYR A 3 84.24 -22.09 -44.19
C TYR A 3 82.88 -21.38 -44.20
N SER A 4 81.91 -22.18 -44.56
CA SER A 4 80.51 -21.78 -44.48
C SER A 4 79.77 -22.88 -43.74
N GLY A 5 78.97 -22.54 -42.82
CA GLY A 5 77.79 -23.33 -42.50
C GLY A 5 77.70 -24.03 -41.17
N SER A 6 77.75 -23.36 -40.06
CA SER A 6 77.22 -23.95 -38.80
C SER A 6 76.48 -22.96 -37.82
N SER A 7 76.48 -21.68 -38.16
CA SER A 7 75.86 -20.67 -37.24
C SER A 7 74.37 -20.41 -37.44
N ARG A 8 73.78 -20.86 -38.53
CA ARG A 8 72.31 -20.68 -38.77
C ARG A 8 71.38 -21.74 -38.11
N ALA A 9 71.94 -22.94 -37.96
CA ALA A 9 71.14 -24.05 -37.38
C ALA A 9 70.92 -23.89 -35.85
N TYR A 10 71.93 -23.39 -35.16
CA TYR A 10 71.87 -23.17 -33.70
C TYR A 10 70.95 -21.94 -33.34
N LEU A 11 70.90 -20.92 -34.20
CA LEU A 11 70.06 -19.76 -33.94
C LEU A 11 68.56 -20.06 -34.09
N THR A 12 68.21 -20.90 -35.07
CA THR A 12 66.83 -21.32 -35.28
C THR A 12 66.33 -22.26 -34.18
N THR A 13 67.19 -23.14 -33.67
CA THR A 13 66.83 -24.05 -32.58
C THR A 13 66.70 -23.31 -31.25
N ALA A 14 67.54 -22.33 -30.98
CA ALA A 14 67.47 -21.51 -29.78
C ALA A 14 66.21 -20.63 -29.77
N ILE A 15 65.84 -20.04 -30.91
CA ILE A 15 64.62 -19.26 -31.02
C ILE A 15 63.34 -20.11 -30.87
N ALA A 16 63.35 -21.33 -31.43
CA ALA A 16 62.22 -22.24 -31.28
C ALA A 16 62.01 -22.71 -29.83
N VAL A 17 63.11 -22.95 -29.08
CA VAL A 17 63.05 -23.35 -27.67
C VAL A 17 62.60 -22.18 -26.79
N VAL A 18 63.07 -20.96 -27.05
CA VAL A 18 62.64 -19.78 -26.30
C VAL A 18 61.18 -19.42 -26.57
N VAL A 19 60.72 -19.54 -27.81
CA VAL A 19 59.30 -19.31 -28.13
C VAL A 19 58.41 -20.40 -27.50
N ALA A 20 58.84 -21.67 -27.49
CA ALA A 20 58.09 -22.75 -26.85
C ALA A 20 58.04 -22.60 -25.31
N VAL A 21 59.11 -22.15 -24.66
CA VAL A 21 59.15 -21.90 -23.21
C VAL A 21 58.29 -20.64 -22.86
N VAL A 22 58.32 -19.60 -23.67
CA VAL A 22 57.49 -18.40 -23.44
C VAL A 22 56.02 -18.70 -23.69
N CYS A 23 55.67 -19.49 -24.72
CA CYS A 23 54.31 -19.92 -24.95
C CYS A 23 53.77 -20.83 -23.85
N THR A 24 54.60 -21.79 -23.33
CA THR A 24 54.19 -22.62 -22.19
C THR A 24 54.09 -21.83 -20.88
N ALA A 25 54.94 -20.89 -20.65
CA ALA A 25 54.85 -19.98 -19.49
C ALA A 25 53.61 -19.04 -19.57
N VAL A 26 53.30 -18.54 -20.74
CA VAL A 26 52.06 -17.72 -20.97
C VAL A 26 50.83 -18.60 -20.84
N ILE A 27 50.81 -19.81 -21.35
CA ILE A 27 49.69 -20.75 -21.17
C ILE A 27 49.57 -21.20 -19.71
N ALA A 28 50.68 -21.42 -18.99
CA ALA A 28 50.63 -21.75 -17.54
C ALA A 28 50.18 -20.55 -16.69
N VAL A 29 50.54 -19.29 -17.07
CA VAL A 29 50.09 -18.10 -16.36
C VAL A 29 48.63 -17.78 -16.68
N THR A 30 48.17 -18.06 -17.91
CA THR A 30 46.73 -17.88 -18.25
C THR A 30 45.83 -19.00 -17.71
N SER A 31 46.39 -20.20 -17.45
CA SER A 31 45.59 -21.27 -16.83
C SER A 31 45.51 -21.18 -15.29
N SER A 32 46.36 -20.34 -14.68
CA SER A 32 46.29 -20.01 -13.25
C SER A 32 45.51 -18.73 -12.94
N LEU A 33 44.92 -18.07 -13.96
CA LEU A 33 43.86 -17.13 -13.71
C LEU A 33 42.67 -17.94 -13.25
N GLU A 34 42.49 -18.10 -11.94
CA GLU A 34 41.28 -18.62 -11.32
C GLU A 34 40.09 -18.01 -12.06
N LYS A 35 39.26 -18.86 -12.64
CA LYS A 35 37.91 -18.42 -13.07
C LYS A 35 37.37 -17.63 -11.92
N PRO A 36 36.86 -16.40 -12.12
CA PRO A 36 36.28 -15.67 -11.03
C PRO A 36 35.30 -16.62 -10.35
N GLN A 37 35.62 -16.97 -9.11
CA GLN A 37 34.72 -17.77 -8.27
C GLN A 37 33.41 -17.03 -8.37
N ARG A 38 32.38 -17.66 -8.98
CA ARG A 38 31.03 -17.13 -8.89
C ARG A 38 30.77 -17.09 -7.39
N VAL A 39 30.90 -15.91 -6.81
CA VAL A 39 30.38 -15.65 -5.49
C VAL A 39 28.91 -16.02 -5.64
N ASN A 40 28.51 -17.14 -5.06
CA ASN A 40 27.11 -17.48 -4.93
C ASN A 40 26.51 -16.34 -4.11
N VAL A 41 25.98 -15.34 -4.81
CA VAL A 41 25.19 -14.29 -4.18
C VAL A 41 23.98 -15.02 -3.63
N ILE A 42 23.98 -15.28 -2.32
CA ILE A 42 22.80 -15.78 -1.65
C ILE A 42 21.78 -14.64 -1.74
N GLU A 43 20.81 -14.79 -2.63
CA GLU A 43 19.70 -13.86 -2.71
C GLU A 43 18.84 -14.02 -1.46
N ALA A 44 18.35 -12.90 -0.92
CA ALA A 44 17.38 -12.94 0.17
C ALA A 44 16.10 -13.66 -0.29
N ALA A 45 15.47 -14.40 0.59
CA ALA A 45 14.16 -14.95 0.31
C ALA A 45 13.19 -13.80 -0.03
N SER A 46 12.66 -13.80 -1.25
CA SER A 46 11.79 -12.74 -1.73
C SER A 46 10.43 -12.73 -1.02
N ILE A 47 9.92 -11.55 -0.72
CA ILE A 47 8.56 -11.36 -0.22
C ILE A 47 7.61 -11.48 -1.40
N ASN A 48 6.70 -12.46 -1.35
CA ASN A 48 5.65 -12.57 -2.38
C ASN A 48 4.71 -11.35 -2.30
N PRO A 49 4.59 -10.54 -3.37
CA PRO A 49 3.81 -9.29 -3.36
C PRO A 49 2.30 -9.48 -3.42
N LEU A 50 1.77 -10.64 -3.02
CA LEU A 50 0.35 -10.94 -2.99
C LEU A 50 -0.29 -10.53 -1.65
N PRO A 51 -1.57 -10.13 -1.65
CA PRO A 51 -2.29 -9.77 -0.42
C PRO A 51 -2.53 -10.96 0.53
N THR A 52 -2.24 -12.17 0.09
CA THR A 52 -2.23 -13.40 0.91
C THR A 52 -0.91 -13.61 1.66
N THR A 53 0.07 -12.72 1.48
CA THR A 53 1.32 -12.70 2.24
C THR A 53 1.07 -11.96 3.54
N ILE A 54 0.79 -12.72 4.60
CA ILE A 54 0.52 -12.18 5.93
C ILE A 54 1.76 -12.37 6.80
N GLY A 55 2.12 -11.31 7.53
CA GLY A 55 3.28 -11.28 8.41
C GLY A 55 3.10 -10.39 9.63
N TYR A 56 4.22 -10.02 10.24
CA TYR A 56 4.23 -9.16 11.42
C TYR A 56 5.10 -7.93 11.22
N ALA A 57 4.68 -6.83 11.84
CA ALA A 57 5.46 -5.62 12.03
C ALA A 57 5.85 -5.54 13.52
N ASP A 58 7.11 -5.81 13.83
CA ASP A 58 7.59 -5.93 15.21
C ASP A 58 8.76 -4.98 15.49
N ALA A 59 8.50 -3.68 15.51
CA ALA A 59 9.49 -2.64 15.81
C ALA A 59 10.14 -2.82 17.20
N ASP A 60 9.37 -3.31 18.17
CA ASP A 60 9.83 -3.50 19.56
C ASP A 60 10.95 -4.53 19.68
N THR A 61 11.09 -5.45 18.74
CA THR A 61 12.15 -6.47 18.74
C THR A 61 13.55 -5.89 18.73
N TYR A 62 13.74 -4.66 18.24
CA TYR A 62 15.01 -3.95 18.27
C TYR A 62 15.56 -3.81 19.70
N GLY A 63 14.70 -3.49 20.67
CA GLY A 63 15.06 -3.29 22.08
C GLY A 63 15.02 -4.55 22.96
N MET A 64 14.47 -5.66 22.46
CA MET A 64 14.27 -6.89 23.22
C MET A 64 15.58 -7.64 23.53
N SER A 65 15.58 -8.47 24.57
CA SER A 65 16.63 -9.46 24.82
C SER A 65 16.70 -10.50 23.70
N GLN A 66 17.85 -11.18 23.54
CA GLN A 66 17.95 -12.29 22.57
C GLN A 66 16.86 -13.35 22.82
N ALA A 67 16.66 -13.71 24.09
CA ALA A 67 15.66 -14.72 24.46
C ALA A 67 14.23 -14.33 24.06
N ASP A 68 13.86 -13.06 24.16
CA ASP A 68 12.54 -12.57 23.75
C ASP A 68 12.41 -12.46 22.22
N VAL A 69 13.48 -12.09 21.51
CA VAL A 69 13.53 -12.14 20.05
C VAL A 69 13.36 -13.58 19.56
N ASP A 70 14.01 -14.55 20.18
CA ASP A 70 13.88 -15.97 19.80
C ASP A 70 12.47 -16.50 20.05
N LYS A 71 11.83 -16.09 21.16
CA LYS A 71 10.40 -16.39 21.43
C LYS A 71 9.49 -15.74 20.40
N THR A 72 9.73 -14.47 20.05
CA THR A 72 8.96 -13.76 19.02
C THR A 72 9.08 -14.49 17.68
N ALA A 73 10.28 -14.85 17.25
CA ALA A 73 10.51 -15.61 16.03
C ALA A 73 9.83 -16.99 16.04
N ALA A 74 9.74 -17.65 17.19
CA ALA A 74 8.98 -18.88 17.34
C ALA A 74 7.46 -18.64 17.14
N LYS A 75 6.92 -17.49 17.56
CA LYS A 75 5.51 -17.12 17.33
C LYS A 75 5.23 -16.78 15.85
N TRP A 76 6.16 -16.11 15.15
CA TRP A 76 6.07 -15.95 13.70
C TRP A 76 5.95 -17.30 12.99
N THR A 77 6.78 -18.25 13.34
CA THR A 77 6.72 -19.61 12.78
C THR A 77 5.41 -20.32 13.15
N ALA A 78 4.97 -20.22 14.41
CA ALA A 78 3.74 -20.86 14.89
C ALA A 78 2.48 -20.38 14.17
N THR A 79 2.44 -19.11 13.74
CA THR A 79 1.34 -18.53 12.96
C THR A 79 1.57 -18.57 11.45
N LYS A 80 2.64 -19.24 10.98
CA LYS A 80 3.01 -19.37 9.56
C LYS A 80 3.20 -18.01 8.87
N ALA A 81 3.79 -17.05 9.59
CA ALA A 81 4.11 -15.75 9.03
C ALA A 81 4.98 -15.91 7.78
N LYS A 82 4.63 -15.19 6.72
CA LYS A 82 5.30 -15.22 5.42
C LYS A 82 6.32 -14.11 5.24
N THR A 83 6.34 -13.14 6.14
CA THR A 83 7.30 -12.04 6.18
C THR A 83 7.28 -11.36 7.55
N VAL A 84 8.35 -10.64 7.87
CA VAL A 84 8.42 -9.77 9.06
C VAL A 84 9.02 -8.42 8.69
N ARG A 85 8.50 -7.35 9.31
CA ARG A 85 9.01 -5.99 9.20
C ARG A 85 9.82 -5.67 10.45
N VAL A 86 11.10 -5.35 10.25
CA VAL A 86 12.05 -5.08 11.34
C VAL A 86 12.55 -3.65 11.29
N MET A 87 12.73 -3.04 12.45
CA MET A 87 13.21 -1.66 12.57
C MET A 87 14.73 -1.60 12.38
N ILE A 88 15.18 -0.65 11.55
CA ILE A 88 16.59 -0.30 11.34
C ILE A 88 16.74 1.20 11.65
N PRO A 89 16.79 1.57 12.95
CA PRO A 89 16.82 2.97 13.35
C PRO A 89 18.22 3.54 13.11
N TRP A 90 18.34 4.50 12.21
CA TRP A 90 19.64 5.14 11.93
C TRP A 90 20.26 5.73 13.19
N ALA A 91 19.47 6.43 13.99
CA ALA A 91 19.92 7.00 15.27
C ALA A 91 20.46 5.95 16.26
N GLY A 92 19.92 4.71 16.20
CA GLY A 92 20.37 3.62 17.06
C GLY A 92 21.59 2.89 16.51
N VAL A 93 21.76 2.87 15.19
CA VAL A 93 22.90 2.23 14.52
C VAL A 93 24.12 3.15 14.46
N GLU A 94 23.92 4.44 14.16
CA GLU A 94 25.00 5.42 13.98
C GLU A 94 24.82 6.63 14.94
N THR A 95 24.79 6.34 16.24
CA THR A 95 24.66 7.38 17.29
C THR A 95 25.75 8.45 17.18
N ILE A 96 26.98 8.05 16.83
CA ILE A 96 28.13 8.90 16.54
C ILE A 96 28.46 8.72 15.06
N GLN A 97 28.60 9.83 14.35
CA GLN A 97 28.90 9.83 12.91
C GLN A 97 30.12 8.93 12.60
N GLY A 98 29.95 8.04 11.65
CA GLY A 98 30.97 7.09 11.22
C GLY A 98 31.16 5.86 12.12
N ARG A 99 30.46 5.77 13.27
CA ARG A 99 30.54 4.61 14.17
C ARG A 99 29.26 3.80 14.13
N LEU A 100 29.30 2.65 13.46
CA LEU A 100 28.14 1.80 13.21
C LEU A 100 28.08 0.66 14.24
N ASN A 101 26.95 0.53 14.94
CA ASN A 101 26.65 -0.57 15.84
C ASN A 101 25.37 -1.30 15.37
N TRP A 102 25.54 -2.46 14.78
CA TRP A 102 24.48 -3.26 14.19
C TRP A 102 23.88 -4.31 15.15
N SER A 103 24.40 -4.46 16.35
CA SER A 103 24.13 -5.60 17.25
C SER A 103 22.65 -5.86 17.48
N ASN A 104 21.84 -4.81 17.67
CA ASN A 104 20.40 -4.95 17.88
C ASN A 104 19.64 -5.33 16.61
N VAL A 105 20.04 -4.81 15.46
CA VAL A 105 19.44 -5.17 14.15
C VAL A 105 19.85 -6.59 13.76
N ASP A 106 21.14 -6.91 13.89
CA ASP A 106 21.67 -8.25 13.58
C ASP A 106 20.94 -9.36 14.34
N LYS A 107 20.65 -9.13 15.61
CA LYS A 107 19.92 -10.04 16.48
C LYS A 107 18.55 -10.43 15.88
N VAL A 108 17.78 -9.45 15.44
CA VAL A 108 16.44 -9.65 14.88
C VAL A 108 16.51 -10.27 13.49
N VAL A 109 17.39 -9.74 12.63
CA VAL A 109 17.59 -10.25 11.26
C VAL A 109 18.05 -11.71 11.29
N ASN A 110 19.01 -12.06 12.14
CA ASN A 110 19.50 -13.43 12.23
C ASN A 110 18.44 -14.40 12.78
N ALA A 111 17.58 -13.94 13.71
CA ALA A 111 16.47 -14.76 14.21
C ALA A 111 15.44 -15.07 13.10
N ALA A 112 15.09 -14.09 12.25
CA ALA A 112 14.19 -14.30 11.12
C ALA A 112 14.81 -15.18 10.03
N VAL A 113 16.09 -14.97 9.69
CA VAL A 113 16.84 -15.80 8.73
C VAL A 113 16.91 -17.26 9.21
N ALA A 114 17.17 -17.50 10.51
CA ALA A 114 17.19 -18.85 11.09
C ALA A 114 15.83 -19.58 10.99
N LYS A 115 14.75 -18.86 10.76
CA LYS A 115 13.40 -19.41 10.54
C LYS A 115 12.98 -19.42 9.06
N ASN A 116 13.87 -19.03 8.14
CA ASN A 116 13.58 -18.86 6.71
C ASN A 116 12.40 -17.91 6.43
N ILE A 117 12.24 -16.85 7.23
CA ILE A 117 11.19 -15.87 7.07
C ILE A 117 11.76 -14.67 6.27
N PRO A 118 11.18 -14.32 5.12
CA PRO A 118 11.56 -13.14 4.35
C PRO A 118 11.43 -11.86 5.19
N ILE A 119 12.37 -10.93 5.01
CA ILE A 119 12.48 -9.75 5.87
C ILE A 119 12.28 -8.47 5.05
N MET A 120 11.47 -7.57 5.59
CA MET A 120 11.38 -6.16 5.22
C MET A 120 12.07 -5.34 6.31
N GLY A 121 13.03 -4.50 5.94
CA GLY A 121 13.67 -3.55 6.85
C GLY A 121 13.10 -2.14 6.66
N PHE A 122 12.62 -1.48 7.72
CA PHE A 122 12.28 -0.06 7.59
C PHE A 122 13.36 0.81 8.22
N ILE A 123 13.86 1.77 7.42
CA ILE A 123 14.98 2.65 7.75
C ILE A 123 14.43 3.99 8.22
N ASN A 124 14.51 4.27 9.51
CA ASN A 124 13.95 5.48 10.10
C ASN A 124 14.87 6.11 11.15
N SER A 125 14.42 7.16 11.78
CA SER A 125 15.06 7.84 12.92
C SER A 125 16.40 8.49 12.58
N THR A 126 16.46 9.81 12.60
CA THR A 126 17.67 10.56 12.35
C THR A 126 18.51 10.70 13.61
N PRO A 127 19.82 10.39 13.59
CA PRO A 127 20.72 10.66 14.70
C PRO A 127 20.90 12.17 14.91
N ASN A 128 21.18 12.59 16.17
CA ASN A 128 21.28 14.00 16.54
C ASN A 128 22.21 14.84 15.65
N TRP A 129 23.30 14.25 15.19
CA TRP A 129 24.29 14.94 14.35
C TRP A 129 23.82 15.17 12.89
N ALA A 130 22.72 14.51 12.46
CA ALA A 130 22.18 14.58 11.11
C ALA A 130 20.77 15.21 11.05
N VAL A 131 20.19 15.61 12.17
CA VAL A 131 18.84 16.21 12.22
C VAL A 131 18.84 17.58 11.53
N GLY A 132 17.86 17.80 10.66
CA GLY A 132 17.64 19.08 10.00
C GLY A 132 17.07 20.17 10.93
N PRO A 133 17.09 21.43 10.48
CA PRO A 133 16.60 22.56 11.26
C PRO A 133 15.18 22.37 11.76
N GLY A 134 14.92 22.67 13.05
CA GLY A 134 13.62 22.53 13.70
C GLY A 134 13.18 21.10 14.00
N GLY A 135 13.95 20.10 13.56
CA GLY A 135 13.70 18.69 13.84
C GLY A 135 14.00 18.31 15.28
N ARG A 136 13.35 17.25 15.76
CA ARG A 136 13.63 16.64 17.07
C ARG A 136 14.47 15.37 16.86
N PRO A 137 15.31 14.99 17.81
CA PRO A 137 15.98 13.69 17.77
C PRO A 137 14.98 12.55 17.49
N LEU A 138 15.42 11.55 16.74
CA LEU A 138 14.68 10.35 16.29
C LEU A 138 13.58 10.61 15.26
N SER A 139 12.76 11.66 15.41
CA SER A 139 11.65 11.98 14.49
C SER A 139 11.96 13.14 13.54
N GLY A 140 13.10 13.82 13.70
CA GLY A 140 13.50 14.91 12.81
C GLY A 140 13.89 14.39 11.44
N ARG A 141 13.41 15.08 10.40
CA ARG A 141 13.90 14.80 9.04
C ARG A 141 15.41 15.02 8.96
N PRO A 142 16.13 14.23 8.14
CA PRO A 142 17.54 14.45 7.89
C PRO A 142 17.82 15.84 7.31
N ALA A 143 18.94 16.45 7.71
CA ALA A 143 19.40 17.72 7.12
C ALA A 143 19.84 17.56 5.66
N SER A 144 20.33 16.37 5.29
CA SER A 144 20.75 16.01 3.93
C SER A 144 20.11 14.68 3.52
N PRO A 145 19.30 14.66 2.46
CA PRO A 145 18.79 13.44 1.85
C PRO A 145 19.92 12.50 1.40
N GLU A 146 21.05 13.04 0.88
CA GLU A 146 22.19 12.26 0.41
C GLU A 146 22.84 11.46 1.53
N VAL A 147 23.01 12.07 2.71
CA VAL A 147 23.60 11.40 3.88
C VAL A 147 22.67 10.27 4.38
N TYR A 148 21.35 10.49 4.33
CA TYR A 148 20.39 9.44 4.60
C TYR A 148 20.48 8.30 3.57
N GLY A 149 20.57 8.65 2.29
CA GLY A 149 20.74 7.68 1.21
C GLY A 149 22.05 6.87 1.35
N ASP A 150 23.15 7.49 1.82
CA ASP A 150 24.39 6.77 2.13
C ASP A 150 24.25 5.78 3.27
N PHE A 151 23.47 6.14 4.30
CA PHE A 151 23.14 5.19 5.37
C PHE A 151 22.27 4.04 4.83
N ALA A 152 21.26 4.33 4.00
CA ALA A 152 20.43 3.30 3.38
C ALA A 152 21.25 2.33 2.51
N ALA A 153 22.25 2.82 1.78
CA ALA A 153 23.18 1.97 1.05
C ALA A 153 23.99 1.04 1.97
N LYS A 154 24.50 1.56 3.11
CA LYS A 154 25.21 0.74 4.12
C LYS A 154 24.31 -0.34 4.70
N VAL A 155 23.02 -0.05 4.92
CA VAL A 155 22.03 -1.04 5.35
C VAL A 155 21.88 -2.12 4.29
N ALA A 156 21.66 -1.75 3.03
CA ALA A 156 21.50 -2.68 1.93
C ALA A 156 22.74 -3.56 1.74
N GLU A 157 23.94 -2.99 1.83
CA GLU A 157 25.20 -3.73 1.75
C GLU A 157 25.35 -4.76 2.89
N ARG A 158 25.08 -4.34 4.14
CA ARG A 158 25.18 -5.23 5.29
C ARG A 158 24.22 -6.41 5.24
N TYR A 159 23.01 -6.17 4.78
CA TYR A 159 21.93 -7.17 4.80
C TYR A 159 21.63 -7.77 3.43
N ARG A 160 22.50 -7.56 2.45
CA ARG A 160 22.40 -8.21 1.14
C ARG A 160 22.29 -9.73 1.30
N GLY A 161 21.29 -10.33 0.63
CA GLY A 161 21.00 -11.76 0.77
C GLY A 161 20.26 -12.15 2.07
N LYS A 162 19.86 -11.19 2.91
CA LYS A 162 19.05 -11.42 4.13
C LYS A 162 17.75 -10.61 4.12
N ILE A 163 17.79 -9.35 3.75
CA ILE A 163 16.63 -8.46 3.63
C ILE A 163 16.31 -8.29 2.16
N SER A 164 15.06 -8.50 1.76
CA SER A 164 14.60 -8.42 0.36
C SER A 164 13.74 -7.19 0.06
N ALA A 165 13.32 -6.45 1.07
CA ALA A 165 12.59 -5.20 0.89
C ALA A 165 13.04 -4.15 1.91
N TYR A 166 13.11 -2.89 1.46
CA TYR A 166 13.48 -1.75 2.29
C TYR A 166 12.39 -0.69 2.24
N GLU A 167 11.89 -0.31 3.38
CA GLU A 167 10.91 0.76 3.56
C GLU A 167 11.63 2.05 3.97
N ILE A 168 11.33 3.14 3.28
CA ILE A 168 11.98 4.42 3.49
C ILE A 168 11.15 5.26 4.45
N TRP A 169 11.64 5.42 5.68
CA TRP A 169 11.01 6.13 6.80
C TRP A 169 9.84 5.37 7.44
N ASN A 170 9.02 6.10 8.27
CA ASN A 170 7.78 5.64 8.90
C ASN A 170 6.86 6.84 9.13
N GLU A 171 5.65 6.79 8.61
CA GLU A 171 4.56 7.76 8.77
C GLU A 171 4.99 9.25 8.60
N PRO A 172 5.64 9.61 7.46
CA PRO A 172 6.14 10.96 7.25
C PRO A 172 5.01 11.99 7.10
N ASN A 173 3.76 11.55 7.00
CA ASN A 173 2.57 12.38 6.97
C ASN A 173 2.06 12.79 8.38
N ALA A 174 2.80 12.44 9.45
CA ALA A 174 2.51 12.84 10.83
C ALA A 174 3.72 13.51 11.49
N VAL A 175 3.50 14.64 12.16
CA VAL A 175 4.56 15.37 12.87
C VAL A 175 5.21 14.54 13.98
N THR A 176 4.49 13.55 14.54
CA THR A 176 5.03 12.61 15.53
C THR A 176 6.27 11.89 15.02
N PHE A 177 6.31 11.58 13.72
CA PHE A 177 7.37 10.81 13.09
C PHE A 177 8.22 11.62 12.10
N TYR A 178 7.80 12.84 11.72
CA TYR A 178 8.50 13.67 10.74
C TYR A 178 8.47 15.14 11.13
N THR A 179 9.35 15.51 12.10
CA THR A 179 9.42 16.91 12.59
C THR A 179 10.33 17.77 11.71
N PRO A 180 10.08 19.11 11.63
CA PRO A 180 9.12 19.92 12.42
C PRO A 180 7.67 19.84 11.93
N ALA A 181 7.41 19.34 10.72
CA ALA A 181 6.08 19.16 10.14
C ALA A 181 6.15 18.10 9.04
N PRO A 182 5.03 17.43 8.68
CA PRO A 182 4.94 16.63 7.47
C PRO A 182 5.37 17.43 6.24
N ASP A 183 6.18 16.81 5.36
CA ASP A 183 6.77 17.47 4.19
C ASP A 183 6.90 16.46 3.03
N PRO A 184 5.92 16.37 2.13
CA PRO A 184 5.92 15.44 1.00
C PRO A 184 7.11 15.65 0.05
N ILE A 185 7.55 16.90 -0.15
CA ILE A 185 8.67 17.25 -1.02
C ILE A 185 9.98 16.76 -0.40
N GLY A 186 10.23 17.15 0.86
CA GLY A 186 11.42 16.71 1.59
C GLY A 186 11.48 15.19 1.78
N TYR A 187 10.34 14.53 1.95
CA TYR A 187 10.28 13.08 1.98
C TYR A 187 10.60 12.46 0.60
N THR A 188 10.11 13.07 -0.48
CA THR A 188 10.44 12.62 -1.84
C THR A 188 11.94 12.74 -2.12
N ASP A 189 12.61 13.74 -1.59
CA ASP A 189 14.07 13.86 -1.72
C ASP A 189 14.81 12.72 -1.00
N LEU A 190 14.28 12.22 0.14
CA LEU A 190 14.84 11.01 0.79
C LEU A 190 14.70 9.77 -0.13
N LEU A 191 13.55 9.61 -0.79
CA LEU A 191 13.34 8.52 -1.75
C LEU A 191 14.30 8.61 -2.92
N LYS A 192 14.44 9.80 -3.53
CA LYS A 192 15.37 10.05 -4.64
C LYS A 192 16.82 9.77 -4.28
N ALA A 193 17.21 10.03 -3.04
CA ALA A 193 18.56 9.75 -2.56
C ALA A 193 18.78 8.27 -2.21
N ALA A 194 17.79 7.60 -1.58
CA ALA A 194 17.94 6.23 -1.10
C ALA A 194 17.72 5.18 -2.20
N TYR A 195 16.71 5.34 -3.05
CA TYR A 195 16.34 4.36 -4.07
C TYR A 195 17.50 3.93 -4.98
N PRO A 196 18.17 4.84 -5.70
CA PRO A 196 19.25 4.46 -6.60
C PRO A 196 20.44 3.83 -5.87
N LYS A 197 20.72 4.25 -4.64
CA LYS A 197 21.83 3.71 -3.84
C LYS A 197 21.53 2.31 -3.35
N ILE A 198 20.30 2.02 -2.91
CA ILE A 198 19.87 0.66 -2.57
C ILE A 198 19.91 -0.24 -3.80
N LYS A 199 19.36 0.23 -4.95
CA LYS A 199 19.34 -0.54 -6.19
C LYS A 199 20.74 -0.80 -6.77
N ALA A 200 21.69 0.09 -6.53
CA ALA A 200 23.10 -0.13 -6.94
C ALA A 200 23.76 -1.26 -6.14
N VAL A 201 23.40 -1.42 -4.87
CA VAL A 201 23.91 -2.49 -3.99
C VAL A 201 23.16 -3.80 -4.21
N ASP A 202 21.83 -3.75 -4.23
CA ASP A 202 20.94 -4.88 -4.40
C ASP A 202 19.82 -4.55 -5.41
N PRO A 203 20.03 -4.82 -6.71
CA PRO A 203 19.04 -4.55 -7.75
C PRO A 203 17.71 -5.31 -7.56
N SER A 204 17.75 -6.45 -6.84
CA SER A 204 16.59 -7.30 -6.60
C SER A 204 15.71 -6.82 -5.44
N ALA A 205 16.25 -6.00 -4.54
CA ALA A 205 15.51 -5.51 -3.38
C ALA A 205 14.32 -4.64 -3.78
N THR A 206 13.17 -4.88 -3.16
CA THR A 206 11.99 -4.01 -3.30
C THR A 206 12.16 -2.77 -2.43
N VAL A 207 12.06 -1.58 -3.01
CA VAL A 207 12.08 -0.31 -2.27
C VAL A 207 10.66 0.21 -2.14
N ILE A 208 10.22 0.42 -0.89
CA ILE A 208 8.86 0.81 -0.56
C ILE A 208 8.86 2.26 -0.07
N GLY A 209 8.06 3.07 -0.74
CA GLY A 209 7.84 4.47 -0.37
C GLY A 209 6.49 4.69 0.33
N GLY A 210 6.23 5.93 0.70
CA GLY A 210 4.99 6.34 1.35
C GLY A 210 5.02 6.07 2.85
N VAL A 211 4.77 4.83 3.29
CA VAL A 211 4.64 4.43 4.71
C VAL A 211 3.63 5.33 5.43
N LEU A 212 2.46 5.57 4.80
CA LEU A 212 1.53 6.62 5.19
C LEU A 212 0.52 6.12 6.23
N ALA A 213 0.31 6.89 7.29
CA ALA A 213 -0.74 6.63 8.27
C ALA A 213 -2.11 7.09 7.75
N ALA A 214 -3.18 6.38 8.14
CA ALA A 214 -4.57 6.75 7.87
C ALA A 214 -4.97 7.97 8.73
N LEU A 215 -4.76 9.15 8.19
CA LEU A 215 -4.96 10.43 8.86
C LEU A 215 -5.80 11.37 8.00
N VAL A 216 -6.27 12.45 8.62
CA VAL A 216 -6.89 13.58 7.92
C VAL A 216 -5.97 14.79 8.00
N ASP A 217 -6.22 15.81 7.17
CA ASP A 217 -5.49 17.07 7.23
C ASP A 217 -5.78 17.79 8.54
N PHE A 218 -4.73 18.15 9.28
CA PHE A 218 -4.84 18.94 10.49
C PHE A 218 -3.66 19.90 10.64
N GLY A 219 -3.80 21.08 10.06
CA GLY A 219 -2.77 22.13 10.06
C GLY A 219 -1.40 21.60 9.63
N ASN A 220 -0.38 21.87 10.45
CA ASN A 220 0.99 21.37 10.25
C ASN A 220 1.26 20.06 11.02
N VAL A 221 0.23 19.41 11.54
CA VAL A 221 0.37 18.21 12.41
C VAL A 221 0.28 16.95 11.60
N THR A 222 -0.74 16.87 10.72
CA THR A 222 -0.96 15.71 9.85
C THR A 222 -1.40 16.11 8.46
N ILE A 223 -1.03 15.28 7.47
CA ILE A 223 -1.50 15.38 6.08
C ILE A 223 -2.23 14.08 5.73
N ASN A 224 -3.39 14.21 5.08
CA ASN A 224 -4.12 13.09 4.52
C ASN A 224 -3.22 12.27 3.56
N PRO A 225 -3.17 10.93 3.67
CA PRO A 225 -2.26 10.10 2.86
C PRO A 225 -2.48 10.24 1.35
N VAL A 226 -3.71 10.50 0.90
CA VAL A 226 -4.02 10.70 -0.52
C VAL A 226 -3.35 11.96 -1.03
N ARG A 227 -3.50 13.08 -0.29
CA ARG A 227 -2.86 14.35 -0.63
C ARG A 227 -1.34 14.27 -0.52
N PHE A 228 -0.82 13.61 0.52
CA PHE A 228 0.63 13.41 0.68
C PHE A 228 1.22 12.64 -0.50
N LEU A 229 0.55 11.59 -0.96
CA LEU A 229 0.98 10.79 -2.13
C LEU A 229 0.91 11.61 -3.43
N ASP A 230 -0.14 12.41 -3.62
CA ASP A 230 -0.27 13.28 -4.80
C ASP A 230 0.86 14.32 -4.85
N GLU A 231 1.13 15.01 -3.74
CA GLU A 231 2.26 15.95 -3.61
C GLU A 231 3.64 15.25 -3.77
N MET A 232 3.78 13.97 -3.41
CA MET A 232 4.99 13.18 -3.72
C MET A 232 5.15 13.00 -5.24
N TYR A 233 4.06 12.71 -5.96
CA TYR A 233 4.10 12.59 -7.43
C TYR A 233 4.44 13.92 -8.09
N ASP A 234 3.86 15.03 -7.63
CA ASP A 234 4.21 16.38 -8.09
C ASP A 234 5.69 16.71 -7.85
N ALA A 235 6.26 16.24 -6.74
CA ALA A 235 7.67 16.33 -6.44
C ALA A 235 8.55 15.35 -7.24
N GLY A 236 7.98 14.49 -8.09
CA GLY A 236 8.70 13.58 -8.98
C GLY A 236 9.09 12.25 -8.34
N ALA A 237 8.32 11.72 -7.40
CA ALA A 237 8.58 10.44 -6.75
C ALA A 237 8.38 9.21 -7.64
N LYS A 238 7.71 9.34 -8.79
CA LYS A 238 7.19 8.26 -9.65
C LYS A 238 8.12 7.06 -9.83
N ASP A 239 9.42 7.31 -10.06
CA ASP A 239 10.41 6.29 -10.42
C ASP A 239 11.32 5.89 -9.24
N PHE A 240 11.02 6.36 -8.03
CA PHE A 240 11.89 6.16 -6.86
C PHE A 240 11.27 5.27 -5.76
N PHE A 241 10.30 4.42 -6.14
CA PHE A 241 9.78 3.34 -5.31
C PHE A 241 9.23 2.20 -6.18
N ASP A 242 9.19 0.98 -5.67
CA ASP A 242 8.62 -0.20 -6.33
C ASP A 242 7.19 -0.48 -5.85
N ALA A 243 6.86 -0.09 -4.62
CA ALA A 243 5.54 -0.17 -4.00
C ALA A 243 5.33 1.01 -3.04
N ILE A 244 4.07 1.29 -2.71
CA ILE A 244 3.68 2.23 -1.65
C ILE A 244 3.21 1.43 -0.45
N SER A 245 3.45 1.91 0.78
CA SER A 245 2.86 1.32 1.97
C SER A 245 1.93 2.27 2.71
N PHE A 246 0.98 1.65 3.41
CA PHE A 246 -0.09 2.34 4.11
C PHE A 246 -0.43 1.61 5.40
N HIS A 247 -0.73 2.38 6.46
CA HIS A 247 -1.12 1.88 7.78
C HIS A 247 -2.60 2.20 8.04
N PRO A 248 -3.54 1.29 7.71
CA PRO A 248 -4.99 1.52 7.73
C PRO A 248 -5.60 1.41 9.14
N TYR A 249 -5.03 2.07 10.15
CA TYR A 249 -5.54 2.01 11.52
C TYR A 249 -6.89 2.70 11.67
N HIS A 250 -7.83 1.99 12.29
CA HIS A 250 -9.07 2.57 12.82
C HIS A 250 -9.63 1.66 13.91
N TYR A 251 -9.74 2.17 15.15
CA TYR A 251 -10.03 1.32 16.30
C TYR A 251 -11.52 1.10 16.60
N SER A 252 -12.43 1.75 15.89
CA SER A 252 -13.88 1.66 16.10
C SER A 252 -14.69 1.32 14.84
N LEU A 253 -14.07 1.33 13.66
CA LEU A 253 -14.70 1.03 12.37
C LEU A 253 -14.01 -0.16 11.73
N LYS A 254 -14.75 -1.19 11.33
CA LYS A 254 -14.20 -2.26 10.50
C LYS A 254 -13.89 -1.77 9.10
N PHE A 255 -12.87 -2.34 8.49
CA PHE A 255 -12.43 -1.94 7.17
C PHE A 255 -13.55 -2.07 6.12
N SER A 256 -14.36 -3.15 6.20
CA SER A 256 -15.51 -3.37 5.32
C SER A 256 -16.62 -2.34 5.43
N GLU A 257 -16.71 -1.62 6.54
CA GLU A 257 -17.79 -0.66 6.82
C GLU A 257 -17.45 0.75 6.33
N GLY A 258 -16.20 1.00 5.93
CA GLY A 258 -15.69 2.32 5.59
C GLY A 258 -15.89 2.77 4.14
N VAL A 259 -16.24 1.88 3.20
CA VAL A 259 -16.19 2.17 1.74
C VAL A 259 -16.98 3.43 1.33
N THR A 260 -18.01 3.78 2.07
CA THR A 260 -18.84 4.98 1.81
C THR A 260 -18.64 6.10 2.83
N LEU A 261 -17.61 6.00 3.65
CA LEU A 261 -17.27 6.99 4.68
C LEU A 261 -16.01 7.72 4.28
N ALA A 262 -16.14 9.00 3.97
CA ALA A 262 -15.02 9.85 3.57
C ALA A 262 -13.88 9.80 4.58
N ASN A 263 -12.66 9.69 4.08
CA ASN A 263 -11.43 9.57 4.87
C ASN A 263 -11.34 8.32 5.76
N SER A 264 -12.20 7.33 5.56
CA SER A 264 -11.96 6.02 6.19
C SER A 264 -10.72 5.36 5.60
N PRO A 265 -10.07 4.41 6.31
CA PRO A 265 -8.88 3.75 5.76
C PRO A 265 -9.10 3.07 4.40
N VAL A 266 -10.27 2.47 4.16
CA VAL A 266 -10.57 1.83 2.86
C VAL A 266 -10.82 2.85 1.77
N ASP A 267 -11.49 3.97 2.07
CA ASP A 267 -11.71 5.08 1.15
C ASP A 267 -10.35 5.69 0.74
N GLN A 268 -9.47 5.94 1.70
CA GLN A 268 -8.11 6.41 1.43
C GLN A 268 -7.29 5.46 0.55
N VAL A 269 -7.38 4.13 0.76
CA VAL A 269 -6.72 3.14 -0.11
C VAL A 269 -7.24 3.22 -1.55
N ILE A 270 -8.56 3.37 -1.71
CA ILE A 270 -9.20 3.52 -3.03
C ILE A 270 -8.68 4.78 -3.72
N ASP A 271 -8.66 5.90 -3.02
CA ASP A 271 -8.22 7.19 -3.57
C ASP A 271 -6.71 7.21 -3.85
N MET A 272 -5.88 6.65 -2.97
CA MET A 272 -4.45 6.45 -3.24
C MET A 272 -4.23 5.62 -4.51
N ARG A 273 -5.03 4.56 -4.73
CA ARG A 273 -4.99 3.78 -5.97
C ARG A 273 -5.29 4.63 -7.19
N GLN A 274 -6.29 5.49 -7.12
CA GLN A 274 -6.65 6.38 -8.23
C GLN A 274 -5.52 7.38 -8.53
N VAL A 275 -4.89 7.97 -7.52
CA VAL A 275 -3.69 8.81 -7.66
C VAL A 275 -2.56 8.04 -8.36
N MET A 276 -2.28 6.81 -7.95
CA MET A 276 -1.25 5.97 -8.59
C MET A 276 -1.55 5.68 -10.06
N VAL A 277 -2.80 5.38 -10.39
CA VAL A 277 -3.24 5.12 -11.77
C VAL A 277 -3.12 6.38 -12.63
N ALA A 278 -3.57 7.53 -12.14
CA ALA A 278 -3.47 8.81 -12.82
C ALA A 278 -2.02 9.19 -13.13
N ASN A 279 -1.08 8.81 -12.26
CA ASN A 279 0.36 9.05 -12.44
C ASN A 279 1.08 7.92 -13.21
N GLY A 280 0.35 6.95 -13.78
CA GLY A 280 0.92 5.88 -14.62
C GLY A 280 1.65 4.77 -13.84
N ASN A 281 1.37 4.63 -12.54
CA ASN A 281 1.93 3.58 -11.67
C ASN A 281 0.92 2.46 -11.34
N SER A 282 -0.01 2.17 -12.28
CA SER A 282 -1.03 1.12 -12.13
C SER A 282 -0.45 -0.29 -11.88
N ALA A 283 0.78 -0.56 -12.28
CA ALA A 283 1.45 -1.85 -12.01
C ALA A 283 1.95 -2.00 -10.57
N LYS A 284 2.17 -0.89 -9.85
CA LYS A 284 2.67 -0.91 -8.47
C LYS A 284 1.54 -1.19 -7.49
N LYS A 285 1.90 -1.80 -6.34
CA LYS A 285 0.94 -2.23 -5.31
C LYS A 285 1.01 -1.35 -4.07
N ILE A 286 -0.10 -1.35 -3.31
CA ILE A 286 -0.18 -0.77 -1.98
C ILE A 286 -0.02 -1.91 -0.97
N TRP A 287 0.99 -1.84 -0.09
CA TRP A 287 1.25 -2.81 0.98
C TRP A 287 0.70 -2.28 2.31
N CYS A 288 0.09 -3.14 3.10
CA CYS A 288 -0.21 -2.82 4.49
C CYS A 288 0.98 -3.27 5.35
N THR A 289 1.80 -2.33 5.79
CA THR A 289 3.01 -2.67 6.55
C THR A 289 2.86 -2.51 8.05
N GLU A 290 1.73 -1.97 8.51
CA GLU A 290 1.24 -2.03 9.88
C GLU A 290 -0.29 -1.99 9.95
N TYR A 291 -0.87 -2.88 10.73
CA TYR A 291 -2.25 -2.81 11.20
C TYR A 291 -2.41 -3.61 12.51
N GLY A 292 -3.10 -3.06 13.47
CA GLY A 292 -3.42 -3.74 14.72
C GLY A 292 -4.69 -3.19 15.36
N GLN A 293 -5.31 -3.98 16.22
CA GLN A 293 -6.50 -3.62 16.99
C GLN A 293 -6.19 -3.77 18.48
N PRO A 294 -6.21 -2.68 19.27
CA PRO A 294 -5.80 -2.75 20.66
C PRO A 294 -6.90 -3.32 21.57
N THR A 295 -6.54 -4.25 22.44
CA THR A 295 -7.49 -4.82 23.41
C THR A 295 -7.78 -3.90 24.60
N SER A 296 -7.15 -2.74 24.70
CA SER A 296 -7.57 -1.63 25.58
C SER A 296 -8.84 -0.91 25.08
N LYS A 297 -9.23 -1.09 23.80
CA LYS A 297 -10.42 -0.47 23.19
C LYS A 297 -11.53 -1.47 22.89
N VAL A 298 -11.18 -2.74 22.67
CA VAL A 298 -12.14 -3.80 22.30
C VAL A 298 -11.81 -5.09 23.05
N SER A 299 -12.73 -6.05 23.05
CA SER A 299 -12.44 -7.40 23.55
C SER A 299 -11.43 -8.13 22.65
N GLU A 300 -10.76 -9.18 23.17
CA GLU A 300 -9.90 -10.04 22.35
C GLU A 300 -10.66 -10.73 21.21
N ALA A 301 -11.94 -11.04 21.41
CA ALA A 301 -12.81 -11.61 20.37
C ALA A 301 -13.07 -10.56 19.26
N ASP A 302 -13.32 -9.31 19.63
CA ASP A 302 -13.49 -8.24 18.66
C ASP A 302 -12.16 -7.91 17.95
N GLN A 303 -11.02 -7.93 18.66
CA GLN A 303 -9.70 -7.83 18.03
C GLN A 303 -9.57 -8.84 16.88
N ALA A 304 -9.90 -10.11 17.14
CA ALA A 304 -9.86 -11.16 16.14
C ALA A 304 -10.83 -10.92 14.98
N ALA A 305 -12.03 -10.39 15.28
CA ALA A 305 -13.04 -10.06 14.27
C ALA A 305 -12.60 -8.89 13.37
N PHE A 306 -12.01 -7.84 13.91
CA PHE A 306 -11.44 -6.71 13.15
C PHE A 306 -10.30 -7.18 12.22
N ILE A 307 -9.37 -7.98 12.75
CA ILE A 307 -8.26 -8.54 11.97
C ILE A 307 -8.79 -9.46 10.87
N LYS A 308 -9.79 -10.31 11.16
CA LYS A 308 -10.42 -11.16 10.14
C LYS A 308 -11.07 -10.34 9.03
N ASP A 309 -11.79 -9.29 9.39
CA ASP A 309 -12.47 -8.42 8.44
C ASP A 309 -11.46 -7.80 7.45
N ILE A 310 -10.44 -7.11 7.96
CA ILE A 310 -9.48 -6.43 7.10
C ILE A 310 -8.66 -7.42 6.27
N LEU A 311 -8.23 -8.56 6.81
CA LEU A 311 -7.52 -9.59 6.05
C LEU A 311 -8.37 -10.15 4.91
N THR A 312 -9.68 -10.31 5.11
CA THR A 312 -10.61 -10.74 4.05
C THR A 312 -10.73 -9.67 2.98
N LYS A 313 -11.01 -8.41 3.39
CA LYS A 313 -11.32 -7.31 2.48
C LYS A 313 -10.12 -6.77 1.73
N TRP A 314 -8.94 -6.80 2.34
CA TRP A 314 -7.69 -6.43 1.70
C TRP A 314 -7.39 -7.30 0.45
N GLN A 315 -7.66 -8.59 0.55
CA GLN A 315 -7.46 -9.53 -0.57
C GLN A 315 -8.45 -9.34 -1.73
N GLU A 316 -9.56 -8.66 -1.50
CA GLU A 316 -10.57 -8.42 -2.53
C GLU A 316 -10.18 -7.29 -3.49
N MET A 317 -9.14 -6.52 -3.18
CA MET A 317 -8.61 -5.45 -4.01
C MET A 317 -7.34 -5.93 -4.76
N PRO A 318 -7.35 -6.00 -6.10
CA PRO A 318 -6.26 -6.64 -6.88
C PRO A 318 -4.93 -5.88 -6.83
N TYR A 319 -4.96 -4.61 -6.47
CA TYR A 319 -3.80 -3.73 -6.40
C TYR A 319 -3.15 -3.70 -5.02
N THR A 320 -3.64 -4.48 -4.06
CA THR A 320 -3.03 -4.61 -2.74
C THR A 320 -1.91 -5.66 -2.74
N GLY A 321 -1.00 -5.53 -1.80
CA GLY A 321 0.14 -6.39 -1.56
C GLY A 321 0.12 -7.01 -0.15
N PRO A 322 1.28 -7.42 0.38
CA PRO A 322 1.43 -8.01 1.71
C PRO A 322 0.74 -7.23 2.81
N PHE A 323 0.34 -7.94 3.86
CA PHE A 323 -0.35 -7.42 5.02
C PHE A 323 0.36 -7.81 6.31
N LEU A 324 0.80 -6.83 7.09
CA LEU A 324 1.56 -7.06 8.32
C LEU A 324 0.79 -6.61 9.55
N ILE A 325 0.70 -7.51 10.53
CA ILE A 325 0.02 -7.27 11.79
C ILE A 325 0.99 -6.62 12.78
N TYR A 326 0.62 -5.48 13.32
CA TYR A 326 1.29 -4.83 14.44
C TYR A 326 0.49 -5.14 15.72
N THR A 327 0.94 -6.03 16.61
CA THR A 327 2.28 -6.61 16.71
C THR A 327 2.17 -8.05 17.21
N THR A 328 3.28 -8.78 17.33
CA THR A 328 3.26 -10.15 17.83
C THR A 328 2.80 -10.23 19.27
N ARG A 329 3.36 -9.44 20.18
CA ARG A 329 3.13 -9.52 21.62
C ARG A 329 2.74 -8.19 22.23
N ASP A 330 1.79 -8.21 23.18
CA ASP A 330 1.51 -7.05 24.04
C ASP A 330 2.79 -6.60 24.76
N ARG A 331 2.98 -5.31 24.86
CA ARG A 331 3.96 -4.74 25.79
C ARG A 331 3.50 -5.01 27.23
N GLN A 332 2.20 -4.74 27.51
CA GLN A 332 1.57 -5.00 28.79
C GLN A 332 0.08 -5.37 28.61
N THR A 333 -0.24 -6.65 28.76
CA THR A 333 -1.63 -7.11 28.71
C THR A 333 -2.44 -6.50 29.86
N GLY A 334 -3.65 -5.99 29.53
CA GLY A 334 -4.54 -5.35 30.49
C GLY A 334 -4.25 -3.87 30.74
N SER A 335 -3.23 -3.28 30.09
CA SER A 335 -3.00 -1.84 30.10
C SER A 335 -4.16 -1.09 29.43
N THR A 336 -4.38 0.16 29.81
CA THR A 336 -5.31 1.08 29.13
C THR A 336 -4.68 1.81 27.96
N ASP A 337 -3.34 1.76 27.84
CA ASP A 337 -2.62 2.32 26.70
C ASP A 337 -2.84 1.46 25.44
N VAL A 338 -3.12 2.15 24.34
CA VAL A 338 -3.30 1.54 23.03
C VAL A 338 -2.04 0.79 22.60
N GLN A 339 -0.87 1.40 22.78
CA GLN A 339 0.41 0.85 22.33
C GLN A 339 0.82 -0.42 23.07
N ASP A 340 0.31 -0.63 24.28
CA ASP A 340 0.64 -1.79 25.11
C ASP A 340 -0.16 -3.04 24.74
N THR A 341 -1.28 -2.92 23.99
CA THR A 341 -2.31 -3.96 23.89
C THR A 341 -2.63 -4.38 22.46
N LEU A 342 -1.77 -4.01 21.50
CA LEU A 342 -1.92 -4.35 20.08
C LEU A 342 -1.48 -5.78 19.71
N GLY A 343 -0.76 -6.47 20.61
CA GLY A 343 -0.25 -7.82 20.39
C GLY A 343 -1.35 -8.84 20.16
N VAL A 344 -1.06 -9.86 19.36
CA VAL A 344 -1.91 -11.04 19.19
C VAL A 344 -1.55 -12.18 20.15
N TYR A 345 -0.45 -12.01 20.88
CA TYR A 345 -0.08 -12.78 22.06
C TYR A 345 -0.04 -11.84 23.25
N ARG A 346 -0.41 -12.38 24.44
CA ARG A 346 -0.31 -11.66 25.72
C ARG A 346 1.14 -11.53 26.17
N THR A 347 1.40 -10.71 27.17
CA THR A 347 2.74 -10.52 27.75
C THR A 347 3.40 -11.83 28.23
N ASP A 348 2.59 -12.80 28.68
CA ASP A 348 3.03 -14.14 29.10
C ASP A 348 3.21 -15.14 27.92
N TRP A 349 3.10 -14.67 26.68
CA TRP A 349 3.18 -15.47 25.44
C TRP A 349 2.00 -16.40 25.19
N THR A 350 0.93 -16.35 25.94
CA THR A 350 -0.31 -17.05 25.61
C THR A 350 -1.02 -16.38 24.44
N GLY A 351 -1.61 -17.17 23.53
CA GLY A 351 -2.26 -16.65 22.34
C GLY A 351 -3.61 -16.00 22.66
N LYS A 352 -3.88 -14.85 22.05
CA LYS A 352 -5.23 -14.31 21.94
C LYS A 352 -5.96 -14.98 20.75
N PRO A 353 -7.30 -14.93 20.65
CA PRO A 353 -8.05 -15.45 19.47
C PRO A 353 -7.51 -14.94 18.12
N ALA A 354 -7.01 -13.72 18.07
CA ALA A 354 -6.39 -13.12 16.88
C ALA A 354 -5.21 -13.93 16.33
N SER A 355 -4.43 -14.61 17.18
CA SER A 355 -3.33 -15.48 16.72
C SER A 355 -3.82 -16.66 15.89
N GLN A 356 -5.00 -17.20 16.20
CA GLN A 356 -5.65 -18.25 15.42
C GLN A 356 -6.23 -17.71 14.12
N THR A 357 -6.75 -16.49 14.13
CA THR A 357 -7.19 -15.81 12.90
C THR A 357 -6.06 -15.65 11.90
N ILE A 358 -4.84 -15.37 12.36
CA ILE A 358 -3.66 -15.26 11.49
C ILE A 358 -3.20 -16.63 11.01
N LEU A 359 -3.13 -17.62 11.90
CA LEU A 359 -2.73 -19.00 11.56
C LEU A 359 -3.65 -19.62 10.49
N PHE A 360 -4.95 -19.36 10.60
CA PHE A 360 -6.00 -19.80 9.66
C PHE A 360 -6.53 -18.62 8.85
N ALA A 361 -5.61 -17.85 8.28
CA ALA A 361 -5.94 -16.63 7.57
C ALA A 361 -7.12 -16.80 6.62
N PRO A 362 -8.11 -15.89 6.65
CA PRO A 362 -9.28 -15.98 5.80
C PRO A 362 -8.89 -15.81 4.33
N GLY A 363 -9.67 -16.42 3.43
CA GLY A 363 -9.68 -16.06 2.02
C GLY A 363 -10.63 -14.90 1.73
N LYS A 364 -10.82 -14.60 0.45
CA LYS A 364 -11.83 -13.65 -0.02
C LYS A 364 -13.23 -14.09 0.42
N SER A 365 -14.16 -13.13 0.57
CA SER A 365 -15.53 -13.45 0.96
C SER A 365 -16.30 -14.22 -0.12
N ALA A 366 -17.36 -14.94 0.28
CA ALA A 366 -18.27 -15.59 -0.65
C ALA A 366 -18.97 -14.57 -1.56
N GLU A 367 -19.28 -13.40 -1.02
CA GLU A 367 -19.81 -12.26 -1.78
C GLU A 367 -18.86 -11.84 -2.89
N PHE A 368 -17.58 -11.68 -2.59
CA PHE A 368 -16.59 -11.36 -3.62
C PHE A 368 -16.54 -12.40 -4.74
N THR A 369 -16.63 -13.68 -4.39
CA THR A 369 -16.62 -14.77 -5.38
C THR A 369 -17.80 -14.68 -6.35
N ARG A 370 -19.00 -14.33 -5.84
CA ARG A 370 -20.19 -14.10 -6.68
C ARG A 370 -20.00 -12.87 -7.59
N PHE A 371 -19.47 -11.77 -7.05
CA PHE A 371 -19.20 -10.57 -7.86
C PHE A 371 -18.12 -10.83 -8.92
N ALA A 372 -17.10 -11.60 -8.60
CA ALA A 372 -16.03 -11.96 -9.52
C ALA A 372 -16.51 -12.81 -10.71
N SER A 373 -17.59 -13.61 -10.55
CA SER A 373 -18.17 -14.37 -11.64
C SER A 373 -18.96 -13.53 -12.65
N GLN A 374 -19.23 -12.27 -12.32
CA GLN A 374 -19.99 -11.31 -13.13
C GLN A 374 -19.09 -10.24 -13.75
N THR A 375 -17.82 -10.54 -14.04
CA THR A 375 -16.89 -9.54 -14.53
C THR A 375 -17.07 -9.25 -16.01
N ASP A 376 -17.18 -7.96 -16.35
CA ASP A 376 -17.01 -7.43 -17.67
C ASP A 376 -15.83 -6.42 -17.65
N PRO A 377 -14.84 -6.54 -18.53
CA PRO A 377 -13.72 -5.60 -18.62
C PRO A 377 -14.16 -4.14 -18.82
N GLN A 378 -15.32 -3.89 -19.42
CA GLN A 378 -15.86 -2.55 -19.63
C GLN A 378 -16.23 -1.85 -18.32
N TRP A 379 -16.42 -2.58 -17.22
CA TRP A 379 -16.73 -2.00 -15.92
C TRP A 379 -15.49 -1.43 -15.21
N GLY A 380 -14.32 -1.66 -15.77
CA GLY A 380 -13.06 -1.19 -15.24
C GLY A 380 -12.50 -2.06 -14.10
N GLU A 381 -11.38 -1.57 -13.53
CA GLU A 381 -10.68 -2.24 -12.44
C GLU A 381 -11.54 -2.25 -11.15
N VAL A 382 -11.43 -3.33 -10.37
CA VAL A 382 -11.98 -3.40 -9.01
C VAL A 382 -11.25 -2.40 -8.11
N LEU A 383 -11.98 -1.44 -7.54
CA LEU A 383 -11.45 -0.41 -6.64
C LEU A 383 -11.72 -0.73 -5.18
N SER A 384 -12.90 -1.25 -4.84
CA SER A 384 -13.25 -1.56 -3.45
C SER A 384 -13.39 -3.05 -3.20
N PRO A 385 -13.28 -3.49 -1.93
CA PRO A 385 -13.84 -4.79 -1.55
C PRO A 385 -15.35 -4.78 -1.77
N VAL A 386 -15.98 -5.96 -1.74
CA VAL A 386 -17.44 -6.05 -1.69
C VAL A 386 -17.92 -5.59 -0.32
N PHE A 387 -18.87 -4.67 -0.28
CA PHE A 387 -19.38 -4.04 0.93
C PHE A 387 -20.91 -3.99 0.94
N ARG A 388 -21.48 -3.69 2.10
CA ARG A 388 -22.90 -3.46 2.25
C ARG A 388 -23.29 -2.03 1.90
N ALA A 389 -23.95 -1.84 0.76
CA ALA A 389 -24.52 -0.53 0.39
C ALA A 389 -25.77 -0.22 1.23
N THR A 390 -26.55 -1.26 1.56
CA THR A 390 -27.65 -1.23 2.54
C THR A 390 -27.66 -2.54 3.33
N PRO A 391 -28.48 -2.70 4.40
CA PRO A 391 -28.52 -3.95 5.15
C PRO A 391 -28.78 -5.22 4.31
N THR A 392 -29.40 -5.09 3.15
CA THR A 392 -29.80 -6.21 2.28
C THR A 392 -29.10 -6.21 0.92
N VAL A 393 -28.32 -5.19 0.57
CA VAL A 393 -27.73 -5.01 -0.75
C VAL A 393 -26.23 -4.94 -0.64
N TRP A 394 -25.54 -5.72 -1.47
CA TRP A 394 -24.11 -5.68 -1.64
C TRP A 394 -23.71 -4.81 -2.83
N ALA A 395 -22.54 -4.18 -2.75
CA ALA A 395 -21.99 -3.40 -3.85
C ALA A 395 -20.45 -3.56 -3.94
N GLN A 396 -19.91 -3.22 -5.13
CA GLN A 396 -18.47 -3.15 -5.39
C GLN A 396 -18.20 -1.98 -6.32
N LEU A 397 -17.32 -1.07 -5.88
CA LEU A 397 -16.83 0.03 -6.72
C LEU A 397 -15.81 -0.49 -7.73
N ARG A 398 -15.94 -0.04 -8.98
CA ARG A 398 -14.97 -0.24 -10.06
C ARG A 398 -14.59 1.12 -10.67
N SER A 399 -13.55 1.17 -11.47
CA SER A 399 -13.05 2.45 -12.00
C SER A 399 -14.01 3.15 -12.98
N VAL A 400 -14.94 2.41 -13.60
CA VAL A 400 -15.92 2.96 -14.56
C VAL A 400 -17.34 2.94 -14.01
N ALA A 401 -17.69 1.92 -13.22
CA ALA A 401 -19.05 1.68 -12.76
C ALA A 401 -19.09 1.09 -11.36
N THR A 402 -20.27 1.05 -10.74
CA THR A 402 -20.51 0.33 -9.48
C THR A 402 -21.51 -0.80 -9.71
N LEU A 403 -21.13 -2.00 -9.31
CA LEU A 403 -21.99 -3.17 -9.38
C LEU A 403 -22.75 -3.32 -8.06
N TYR A 404 -24.07 -3.53 -8.16
CA TYR A 404 -24.96 -3.81 -7.03
C TYR A 404 -25.57 -5.21 -7.18
N GLU A 405 -25.72 -5.94 -6.08
CA GLU A 405 -26.44 -7.20 -5.99
C GLU A 405 -27.59 -7.06 -4.99
N THR A 406 -28.81 -7.22 -5.49
CA THR A 406 -30.04 -7.11 -4.69
C THR A 406 -30.68 -8.50 -4.52
N PRO A 407 -31.30 -8.82 -3.36
CA PRO A 407 -31.91 -10.13 -3.14
C PRO A 407 -33.12 -10.43 -4.04
N ARG A 408 -33.79 -9.39 -4.56
CA ARG A 408 -35.05 -9.51 -5.31
C ARG A 408 -34.91 -9.30 -6.81
N SER A 409 -34.01 -8.44 -7.22
CA SER A 409 -33.95 -7.94 -8.61
C SER A 409 -32.68 -8.34 -9.35
N GLY A 410 -31.80 -9.13 -8.71
CA GLY A 410 -30.53 -9.54 -9.31
C GLY A 410 -29.45 -8.46 -9.25
N SER A 411 -28.55 -8.47 -10.22
CA SER A 411 -27.40 -7.55 -10.27
C SER A 411 -27.70 -6.37 -11.18
N PHE A 412 -27.33 -5.17 -10.74
CA PHE A 412 -27.44 -3.93 -11.50
C PHE A 412 -26.11 -3.21 -11.55
N LEU A 413 -25.82 -2.65 -12.70
CA LEU A 413 -24.68 -1.77 -12.91
C LEU A 413 -25.16 -0.31 -12.84
N VAL A 414 -24.47 0.53 -12.08
CA VAL A 414 -24.64 1.98 -12.09
C VAL A 414 -23.42 2.59 -12.75
N SER A 415 -23.62 3.21 -13.92
CA SER A 415 -22.56 3.83 -14.71
C SER A 415 -23.05 5.19 -15.21
N PRO A 416 -22.20 6.21 -15.25
CA PRO A 416 -20.84 6.21 -14.71
C PRO A 416 -20.83 6.41 -13.18
N ASN A 417 -19.65 6.29 -12.58
CA ASN A 417 -19.44 6.39 -11.13
C ASN A 417 -20.05 7.63 -10.45
N PRO A 418 -20.13 8.85 -11.05
CA PRO A 418 -20.81 9.98 -10.41
C PRO A 418 -22.26 9.72 -10.04
N LEU A 419 -23.00 8.91 -10.82
CA LEU A 419 -24.36 8.49 -10.44
C LEU A 419 -24.33 7.55 -9.24
N ALA A 420 -23.37 6.61 -9.23
CA ALA A 420 -23.21 5.68 -8.13
C ALA A 420 -22.88 6.40 -6.81
N GLN A 421 -22.07 7.45 -6.83
CA GLN A 421 -21.76 8.28 -5.65
C GLN A 421 -23.01 8.93 -5.08
N ILE A 422 -23.88 9.48 -5.96
CA ILE A 422 -25.17 10.04 -5.52
C ILE A 422 -26.06 8.95 -4.91
N ALA A 423 -26.15 7.79 -5.53
CA ALA A 423 -26.95 6.66 -5.03
C ALA A 423 -26.49 6.18 -3.66
N LEU A 424 -25.17 6.03 -3.48
CA LEU A 424 -24.55 5.67 -2.20
C LEU A 424 -24.81 6.72 -1.12
N GLY A 425 -24.59 8.00 -1.42
CA GLY A 425 -24.86 9.11 -0.51
C GLY A 425 -26.33 9.19 -0.08
N LYS A 426 -27.28 8.88 -0.98
CA LYS A 426 -28.71 8.81 -0.69
C LYS A 426 -29.15 7.49 -0.06
N LYS A 427 -28.27 6.50 0.04
CA LYS A 427 -28.58 5.14 0.51
C LYS A 427 -29.77 4.54 -0.25
N VAL A 428 -29.71 4.60 -1.57
CA VAL A 428 -30.69 4.01 -2.48
C VAL A 428 -30.01 3.07 -3.47
N VAL A 429 -30.75 2.04 -3.89
CA VAL A 429 -30.25 1.05 -4.84
C VAL A 429 -31.02 1.15 -6.16
N PRO A 430 -30.39 0.78 -7.28
CA PRO A 430 -31.05 0.79 -8.58
C PRO A 430 -32.23 -0.19 -8.63
N THR A 431 -33.27 0.19 -9.34
CA THR A 431 -34.47 -0.65 -9.61
C THR A 431 -34.67 -0.93 -11.10
N SER A 432 -33.84 -0.31 -11.97
CA SER A 432 -33.76 -0.59 -13.39
C SER A 432 -32.31 -0.66 -13.88
N ALA A 433 -32.08 -1.17 -15.09
CA ALA A 433 -30.83 -0.97 -15.80
C ALA A 433 -30.63 0.54 -16.12
N PHE A 434 -29.37 0.93 -16.39
CA PHE A 434 -29.05 2.26 -16.93
C PHE A 434 -29.26 2.20 -18.46
N GLU A 435 -30.23 2.94 -18.96
CA GLU A 435 -30.59 2.98 -20.38
C GLU A 435 -30.88 4.42 -20.79
N ASP A 436 -30.49 4.78 -22.01
CA ASP A 436 -30.74 6.11 -22.59
C ASP A 436 -30.37 7.29 -21.65
N GLY A 437 -29.24 7.15 -20.93
CA GLY A 437 -28.75 8.18 -20.02
C GLY A 437 -29.53 8.33 -18.72
N THR A 438 -30.43 7.39 -18.38
CA THR A 438 -31.25 7.46 -17.15
C THR A 438 -31.34 6.12 -16.43
N GLN A 439 -31.56 6.17 -15.13
CA GLN A 439 -31.77 5.00 -14.27
C GLN A 439 -32.72 5.34 -13.12
N THR A 440 -33.56 4.36 -12.73
CA THR A 440 -34.46 4.49 -11.57
C THR A 440 -33.87 3.81 -10.35
N PHE A 441 -34.20 4.36 -9.18
CA PHE A 441 -33.75 3.91 -7.88
C PHE A 441 -34.92 3.78 -6.92
N GLU A 442 -34.66 3.09 -5.78
CA GLU A 442 -35.61 3.05 -4.66
C GLU A 442 -36.08 4.44 -4.24
N LYS A 443 -37.17 4.52 -3.49
CA LYS A 443 -37.79 5.76 -2.98
C LYS A 443 -38.27 6.72 -4.09
N GLY A 444 -38.52 6.18 -5.29
CA GLY A 444 -38.99 6.98 -6.43
C GLY A 444 -37.97 7.98 -6.95
N ILE A 445 -36.69 7.68 -6.82
CA ILE A 445 -35.62 8.50 -7.36
C ILE A 445 -35.35 8.10 -8.80
N ARG A 446 -35.15 9.08 -9.67
CA ARG A 446 -34.62 8.93 -11.02
C ARG A 446 -33.36 9.78 -11.16
N MET A 447 -32.35 9.24 -11.80
CA MET A 447 -31.08 9.92 -12.08
C MET A 447 -30.83 9.95 -13.58
N TRP A 448 -30.16 11.01 -14.03
CA TRP A 448 -29.74 11.22 -15.41
C TRP A 448 -28.24 11.51 -15.45
N TRP A 449 -27.64 11.13 -16.55
CA TRP A 449 -26.25 11.43 -16.85
C TRP A 449 -26.07 11.83 -18.31
N SER A 450 -25.38 12.96 -18.54
CA SER A 450 -24.73 13.26 -19.81
C SER A 450 -23.34 13.84 -19.57
N GLN A 451 -22.47 13.72 -20.56
CA GLN A 451 -21.14 14.33 -20.47
C GLN A 451 -21.20 15.85 -20.39
N ALA A 452 -22.22 16.46 -21.01
CA ALA A 452 -22.40 17.92 -21.03
C ALA A 452 -22.90 18.49 -19.69
N THR A 453 -23.79 17.76 -19.00
CA THR A 453 -24.49 18.28 -17.82
C THR A 453 -24.07 17.61 -16.53
N GLY A 454 -23.36 16.47 -16.60
CA GLY A 454 -23.02 15.64 -15.45
C GLY A 454 -24.24 14.94 -14.83
N PRO A 455 -24.10 14.43 -13.60
CA PRO A 455 -25.16 13.71 -12.92
C PRO A 455 -26.25 14.68 -12.44
N ARG A 456 -27.53 14.30 -12.65
CA ARG A 456 -28.72 14.99 -12.18
C ARG A 456 -29.68 14.02 -11.54
N TRP A 457 -30.55 14.46 -10.66
CA TRP A 457 -31.53 13.60 -10.01
C TRP A 457 -32.80 14.33 -9.57
N LEU A 458 -33.92 13.60 -9.54
CA LEU A 458 -35.17 13.99 -8.95
C LEU A 458 -35.74 12.89 -8.07
N ASP A 459 -36.65 13.26 -7.19
CA ASP A 459 -37.41 12.36 -6.33
C ASP A 459 -38.93 12.62 -6.42
N GLY A 460 -39.69 11.68 -5.88
CA GLY A 460 -41.12 11.82 -5.69
C GLY A 460 -41.93 12.08 -6.96
N GLN A 461 -42.94 12.96 -6.86
CA GLN A 461 -43.90 13.22 -7.94
C GLN A 461 -43.23 13.80 -9.19
N MET A 462 -42.22 14.65 -9.05
CA MET A 462 -41.52 15.20 -10.20
C MET A 462 -40.73 14.15 -10.97
N ALA A 463 -40.07 13.23 -10.27
CA ALA A 463 -39.37 12.11 -10.92
C ALA A 463 -40.33 11.16 -11.62
N ALA A 464 -41.49 10.90 -11.03
CA ALA A 464 -42.56 10.05 -11.59
C ALA A 464 -43.22 10.68 -12.84
N ALA A 465 -43.19 11.97 -12.98
CA ALA A 465 -43.78 12.71 -14.10
C ALA A 465 -42.86 12.83 -15.33
N TRP A 466 -41.59 12.42 -15.21
CA TRP A 466 -40.67 12.46 -16.34
C TRP A 466 -41.10 11.42 -17.41
N VAL A 467 -40.99 11.81 -18.64
CA VAL A 467 -41.25 10.99 -19.84
C VAL A 467 -40.04 11.11 -20.80
N PRO A 468 -39.74 10.06 -21.60
CA PRO A 468 -38.58 10.06 -22.50
C PRO A 468 -38.50 11.23 -23.46
N GLU A 469 -39.64 11.75 -23.89
CA GLU A 469 -39.77 12.85 -24.82
C GLU A 469 -39.21 14.21 -24.27
N LEU A 470 -39.03 14.31 -22.95
CA LEU A 470 -38.35 15.46 -22.33
C LEU A 470 -36.85 15.42 -22.54
N GLY A 471 -36.27 14.28 -22.86
CA GLY A 471 -34.81 14.09 -22.94
C GLY A 471 -34.11 14.06 -21.57
N LEU A 472 -32.81 14.31 -21.58
CA LEU A 472 -31.98 14.30 -20.38
C LEU A 472 -32.12 15.63 -19.59
N ALA A 473 -31.85 15.51 -18.28
CA ALA A 473 -31.89 16.70 -17.43
C ALA A 473 -30.71 17.63 -17.72
N THR A 474 -31.01 18.91 -17.88
CA THR A 474 -30.05 19.98 -18.20
C THR A 474 -29.74 20.90 -17.02
N SER A 475 -30.54 20.86 -15.95
CA SER A 475 -30.30 21.62 -14.70
C SER A 475 -30.41 20.73 -13.49
N ASP A 476 -29.96 21.21 -12.33
CA ASP A 476 -30.40 20.70 -11.03
C ASP A 476 -31.82 21.16 -10.73
N LYS A 477 -32.51 20.54 -9.75
CA LYS A 477 -33.74 21.02 -9.21
C LYS A 477 -33.50 22.36 -8.49
N TYR A 478 -34.20 23.41 -8.87
CA TYR A 478 -34.15 24.72 -8.24
C TYR A 478 -35.55 25.23 -7.93
N THR A 479 -35.63 26.29 -7.12
CA THR A 479 -36.92 26.96 -6.79
C THR A 479 -36.93 28.36 -7.32
N GLN A 480 -37.99 28.71 -8.05
CA GLN A 480 -38.23 30.06 -8.57
C GLN A 480 -39.68 30.46 -8.27
N ASN A 481 -39.90 31.56 -7.59
CA ASN A 481 -41.24 32.05 -7.20
C ASN A 481 -42.09 30.99 -6.45
N ASN A 482 -41.49 30.29 -5.50
CA ASN A 482 -42.11 29.18 -4.73
C ASN A 482 -42.56 27.99 -5.58
N VAL A 483 -42.07 27.86 -6.80
CA VAL A 483 -42.26 26.69 -7.68
C VAL A 483 -40.95 25.95 -7.81
N ALA A 484 -40.90 24.68 -7.45
CA ALA A 484 -39.77 23.82 -7.76
C ALA A 484 -39.76 23.51 -9.25
N ARG A 485 -38.59 23.62 -9.90
CA ARG A 485 -38.40 23.37 -11.32
C ARG A 485 -37.12 22.62 -11.60
N MET A 486 -37.15 21.82 -12.65
CA MET A 486 -35.99 21.19 -13.26
C MET A 486 -36.14 21.19 -14.77
N ASP A 487 -35.09 21.60 -15.48
CA ASP A 487 -35.09 21.71 -16.92
C ASP A 487 -34.51 20.46 -17.58
N PHE A 488 -35.00 20.14 -18.77
CA PHE A 488 -34.64 19.04 -19.63
C PHE A 488 -34.38 19.55 -21.06
N GLU A 489 -33.83 18.66 -21.91
CA GLU A 489 -33.48 19.03 -23.31
C GLU A 489 -34.68 19.60 -24.10
N HIS A 490 -35.87 19.04 -23.86
CA HIS A 490 -37.09 19.41 -24.60
C HIS A 490 -38.21 19.92 -23.71
N GLY A 491 -37.88 20.58 -22.59
CA GLY A 491 -38.86 21.13 -21.70
C GLY A 491 -38.46 21.18 -20.24
N TYR A 492 -39.46 21.20 -19.36
CA TYR A 492 -39.20 21.24 -17.93
C TYR A 492 -40.34 20.63 -17.11
N ILE A 493 -40.03 20.22 -15.89
CA ILE A 493 -40.99 19.77 -14.89
C ILE A 493 -41.05 20.79 -13.77
N THR A 494 -42.27 21.14 -13.33
CA THR A 494 -42.49 22.02 -12.16
C THR A 494 -43.37 21.33 -11.14
N TRP A 495 -43.22 21.77 -9.89
CA TRP A 495 -44.10 21.40 -8.78
C TRP A 495 -44.36 22.62 -7.88
N ALA A 496 -45.60 22.78 -7.51
CA ALA A 496 -46.00 23.80 -6.53
C ALA A 496 -47.06 23.25 -5.55
N PRO A 497 -47.09 23.72 -4.30
CA PRO A 497 -48.16 23.39 -3.35
C PRO A 497 -49.53 23.68 -3.94
N PHE A 498 -50.50 22.80 -3.72
CA PHE A 498 -51.87 22.90 -4.18
C PHE A 498 -52.10 22.86 -5.71
N VAL A 499 -51.04 22.93 -6.52
CA VAL A 499 -51.06 22.80 -7.98
C VAL A 499 -50.62 21.45 -8.45
N GLY A 500 -49.67 20.82 -7.71
CA GLY A 500 -49.06 19.56 -8.08
C GLY A 500 -47.96 19.69 -9.13
N VAL A 501 -47.73 18.62 -9.89
CA VAL A 501 -46.71 18.56 -10.95
C VAL A 501 -47.27 18.98 -12.29
N LYS A 502 -46.48 19.73 -13.06
CA LYS A 502 -46.74 20.04 -14.49
C LYS A 502 -45.52 19.71 -15.31
N VAL A 503 -45.75 19.11 -16.47
CA VAL A 503 -44.77 18.87 -17.52
C VAL A 503 -45.02 19.84 -18.64
N VAL A 504 -44.00 20.53 -19.11
CA VAL A 504 -44.06 21.50 -20.20
C VAL A 504 -42.99 21.18 -21.22
N PHE A 505 -43.40 21.04 -22.48
CA PHE A 505 -42.49 20.84 -23.62
C PHE A 505 -42.18 22.21 -24.27
N THR A 506 -40.93 22.40 -24.72
CA THR A 506 -40.44 23.62 -25.37
C THR A 506 -39.76 23.35 -26.68
#